data_eca7512f7cb9fb4be1c7bf64c5d31817
#
_entry.id   eca7512f7cb9fb4be1c7bf64c5d31817
#
_cell.length_a   1.000
_cell.length_b   1.000
_cell.length_c   1.000
_cell.angle_alpha   90.00
_cell.angle_beta   90.00
_cell.angle_gamma   90.00
#
_symmetry.space_group_name_H-M   'P 1'
#
loop_
_entity.id
_entity.type
_entity.pdbx_description
1 polymer ?
#
loop_
_entity_poly.entity_id
_entity_poly.type
_entity_poly.pdbx_seq_one_letter_code
_entity_poly.pdbx_strand_id
1 'polypeptide(L)'
;MDSIYPLLRECLRGTTPPLVVLPANPVEAQRLHHHFVGKPAPGSALIMTTSGTTGTPKGARLSAATLRASIDSTHTALGGPGRWLLAVPAHHIIGMQVLLRSLHTGYPPVTMPIDDGFQLAALPDAITELLEGHHTQPQPQSQPQTQSQSQPQRRHYASLVPNQLDTLYQDLHSSRPDTRRTAEKALHACAQLDAILSGGAPLPQHIDDYLTAAGLTIVRGYGSSEVAGGVLFDGRPGPATQILSLIHI
;
A
#
# COMPACT_ATOMS: atom_id res chain seq x y z
N MET A 1 0.97 -0.96 16.18
CA MET A 1 1.40 -0.04 15.12
C MET A 1 2.14 1.19 15.61
N ASP A 2 1.83 1.70 16.77
CA ASP A 2 2.44 2.93 17.32
C ASP A 2 3.97 2.89 17.41
N SER A 3 4.58 1.72 17.49
CA SER A 3 6.04 1.57 17.56
C SER A 3 6.79 1.68 16.23
N ILE A 4 6.14 1.43 15.06
CA ILE A 4 6.82 1.44 13.76
C ILE A 4 6.90 2.85 13.14
N TYR A 5 5.92 3.71 13.42
CA TYR A 5 5.87 5.06 12.84
C TYR A 5 7.06 5.96 13.19
N PRO A 6 7.53 6.00 14.45
CA PRO A 6 8.76 6.73 14.77
C PRO A 6 9.95 6.25 13.96
N LEU A 7 10.11 4.93 13.82
CA LEU A 7 11.21 4.32 13.04
C LEU A 7 11.12 4.68 11.55
N LEU A 8 9.93 4.59 10.95
CA LEU A 8 9.71 4.97 9.56
C LEU A 8 9.95 6.47 9.32
N ARG A 9 9.58 7.32 10.29
CA ARG A 9 9.83 8.76 10.21
C ARG A 9 11.31 9.08 10.20
N GLU A 10 12.09 8.47 11.09
CA GLU A 10 13.54 8.61 11.13
C GLU A 10 14.21 8.08 9.86
N CYS A 11 13.72 6.94 9.38
CA CYS A 11 14.12 6.34 8.11
C CYS A 11 13.94 7.33 6.93
N LEU A 12 12.76 7.95 6.81
CA LEU A 12 12.50 8.95 5.78
C LEU A 12 13.32 10.24 5.93
N ARG A 13 13.77 10.59 7.14
CA ARG A 13 14.68 11.71 7.37
C ARG A 13 16.11 11.39 6.93
N GLY A 14 16.46 10.11 6.84
CA GLY A 14 17.80 9.66 6.49
C GLY A 14 18.84 9.92 7.59
N THR A 15 18.40 10.06 8.85
CA THR A 15 19.24 10.39 10.02
C THR A 15 19.66 9.17 10.82
N THR A 16 19.09 8.01 10.50
CA THR A 16 19.33 6.73 11.19
C THR A 16 19.89 5.68 10.24
N PRO A 17 20.48 4.59 10.74
CA PRO A 17 20.75 3.40 9.93
C PRO A 17 19.48 2.92 9.23
N PRO A 18 19.60 2.26 8.06
CA PRO A 18 18.44 1.79 7.30
C PRO A 18 17.61 0.82 8.12
N LEU A 19 16.30 0.98 8.06
CA LEU A 19 15.36 -0.01 8.58
C LEU A 19 15.37 -1.24 7.67
N VAL A 20 15.62 -2.42 8.23
CA VAL A 20 15.57 -3.69 7.51
C VAL A 20 14.21 -4.33 7.75
N VAL A 21 13.45 -4.54 6.69
CA VAL A 21 12.15 -5.20 6.75
C VAL A 21 12.33 -6.69 6.52
N LEU A 22 11.97 -7.48 7.54
CA LEU A 22 12.10 -8.92 7.53
C LEU A 22 10.75 -9.59 7.25
N PRO A 23 10.73 -10.77 6.61
CA PRO A 23 9.50 -11.52 6.38
C PRO A 23 8.91 -12.06 7.70
N ALA A 24 7.63 -12.46 7.66
CA ALA A 24 6.97 -13.04 8.83
C ALA A 24 7.49 -14.44 9.20
N ASN A 25 8.03 -15.19 8.25
CA ASN A 25 8.62 -16.52 8.54
C ASN A 25 9.86 -16.38 9.42
N PRO A 26 9.88 -16.94 10.65
CA PRO A 26 10.98 -16.71 11.62
C PRO A 26 12.32 -17.29 11.16
N VAL A 27 12.34 -18.39 10.44
CA VAL A 27 13.58 -19.02 9.94
C VAL A 27 14.22 -18.15 8.87
N GLU A 28 13.40 -17.68 7.93
CA GLU A 28 13.86 -16.77 6.88
C GLU A 28 14.25 -15.40 7.46
N ALA A 29 13.45 -14.88 8.38
CA ALA A 29 13.76 -13.64 9.09
C ALA A 29 15.11 -13.70 9.79
N GLN A 30 15.43 -14.78 10.50
CA GLN A 30 16.72 -14.96 11.17
C GLN A 30 17.88 -14.98 10.16
N ARG A 31 17.72 -15.69 9.04
CA ARG A 31 18.72 -15.75 7.97
C ARG A 31 19.01 -14.36 7.39
N LEU A 32 17.95 -13.62 7.07
CA LEU A 32 18.04 -12.27 6.50
C LEU A 32 18.53 -11.24 7.51
N HIS A 33 18.18 -11.40 8.79
CA HIS A 33 18.70 -10.59 9.88
C HIS A 33 20.23 -10.63 9.91
N HIS A 34 20.83 -11.82 9.94
CA HIS A 34 22.29 -11.98 9.93
C HIS A 34 22.96 -11.38 8.70
N HIS A 35 22.24 -11.37 7.57
CA HIS A 35 22.79 -10.88 6.31
C HIS A 35 22.74 -9.35 6.20
N PHE A 36 21.68 -8.70 6.67
CA PHE A 36 21.43 -7.27 6.43
C PHE A 36 21.54 -6.39 7.67
N VAL A 37 21.13 -6.86 8.85
CA VAL A 37 21.09 -6.01 10.05
C VAL A 37 22.51 -5.73 10.55
N GLY A 38 22.80 -4.45 10.85
CA GLY A 38 24.11 -4.00 11.27
C GLY A 38 25.17 -3.94 10.16
N LYS A 39 24.79 -4.19 8.89
CA LYS A 39 25.70 -4.08 7.75
C LYS A 39 25.66 -2.67 7.15
N PRO A 40 26.81 -2.16 6.65
CA PRO A 40 26.84 -0.87 5.98
C PRO A 40 25.93 -0.86 4.75
N ALA A 41 25.06 0.13 4.65
CA ALA A 41 24.20 0.37 3.50
C ALA A 41 24.07 1.89 3.26
N PRO A 42 25.17 2.54 2.86
CA PRO A 42 25.21 4.00 2.72
C PRO A 42 24.15 4.49 1.73
N GLY A 43 23.48 5.59 2.08
CA GLY A 43 22.43 6.20 1.27
C GLY A 43 21.09 5.46 1.30
N SER A 44 20.99 4.32 1.97
CA SER A 44 19.74 3.58 2.14
C SER A 44 19.01 4.05 3.38
N ALA A 45 17.70 4.24 3.26
CA ALA A 45 16.78 4.50 4.36
C ALA A 45 16.01 3.23 4.75
N LEU A 46 15.66 2.41 3.76
CA LEU A 46 14.91 1.18 3.94
C LEU A 46 15.55 0.05 3.12
N ILE A 47 15.58 -1.15 3.67
CA ILE A 47 15.95 -2.37 2.96
C ILE A 47 14.76 -3.32 3.01
N MET A 48 14.13 -3.53 1.84
CA MET A 48 13.08 -4.52 1.67
C MET A 48 13.72 -5.86 1.30
N THR A 49 13.61 -6.83 2.18
CA THR A 49 14.13 -8.17 1.87
C THR A 49 13.21 -8.87 0.88
N THR A 50 13.79 -9.54 -0.11
CA THR A 50 13.06 -10.31 -1.10
C THR A 50 13.47 -11.77 -1.04
N SER A 51 12.51 -12.68 -1.21
CA SER A 51 12.78 -14.12 -1.32
C SER A 51 13.49 -14.39 -2.65
N GLY A 52 14.84 -14.40 -2.61
CA GLY A 52 15.63 -14.72 -3.79
C GLY A 52 15.44 -16.18 -4.21
N THR A 53 14.93 -16.42 -5.40
CA THR A 53 14.81 -17.77 -6.02
C THR A 53 16.17 -18.46 -6.21
N THR A 54 17.27 -17.74 -6.07
CA THR A 54 18.65 -18.20 -6.29
C THR A 54 19.39 -18.61 -5.02
N GLY A 55 18.70 -18.70 -3.86
CA GLY A 55 19.32 -19.10 -2.58
C GLY A 55 20.16 -18.02 -1.88
N THR A 56 20.63 -16.99 -2.57
CA THR A 56 21.34 -15.85 -1.97
C THR A 56 20.34 -14.81 -1.48
N PRO A 57 20.44 -14.35 -0.21
CA PRO A 57 19.58 -13.29 0.31
C PRO A 57 19.70 -12.02 -0.53
N LYS A 58 18.57 -11.48 -0.98
CA LYS A 58 18.49 -10.23 -1.70
C LYS A 58 17.72 -9.19 -0.90
N GLY A 59 18.10 -7.93 -1.04
CA GLY A 59 17.42 -6.82 -0.40
C GLY A 59 17.44 -5.59 -1.30
N ALA A 60 16.26 -5.08 -1.61
CA ALA A 60 16.12 -3.81 -2.31
C ALA A 60 16.50 -2.67 -1.37
N ARG A 61 17.55 -1.94 -1.71
CA ARG A 61 18.05 -0.79 -0.94
C ARG A 61 17.41 0.49 -1.46
N LEU A 62 16.59 1.11 -0.64
CA LEU A 62 15.79 2.26 -1.01
C LEU A 62 16.25 3.50 -0.25
N SER A 63 16.56 4.56 -0.96
CA SER A 63 16.88 5.86 -0.34
C SER A 63 15.61 6.58 0.12
N ALA A 64 15.74 7.51 1.04
CA ALA A 64 14.63 8.37 1.45
C ALA A 64 14.04 9.17 0.27
N ALA A 65 14.89 9.58 -0.68
CA ALA A 65 14.46 10.28 -1.89
C ALA A 65 13.60 9.38 -2.79
N THR A 66 14.02 8.13 -3.02
CA THR A 66 13.26 7.14 -3.79
C THR A 66 11.90 6.84 -3.15
N LEU A 67 11.87 6.68 -1.82
CA LEU A 67 10.62 6.44 -1.09
C LEU A 67 9.65 7.62 -1.23
N ARG A 68 10.12 8.86 -1.08
CA ARG A 68 9.29 10.06 -1.29
C ARG A 68 8.78 10.17 -2.72
N ALA A 69 9.64 9.99 -3.71
CA ALA A 69 9.24 10.02 -5.12
C ALA A 69 8.14 9.00 -5.44
N SER A 70 8.21 7.79 -4.86
CA SER A 70 7.17 6.76 -5.01
C SER A 70 5.85 7.15 -4.33
N ILE A 71 5.90 7.80 -3.15
CA ILE A 71 4.73 8.33 -2.46
C ILE A 71 4.04 9.39 -3.33
N ASP A 72 4.81 10.38 -3.79
CA ASP A 72 4.31 11.50 -4.59
C ASP A 72 3.75 11.03 -5.94
N SER A 73 4.41 10.08 -6.58
CA SER A 73 3.96 9.45 -7.83
C SER A 73 2.60 8.76 -7.66
N THR A 74 2.44 8.00 -6.58
CA THR A 74 1.16 7.34 -6.28
C THR A 74 0.06 8.34 -5.98
N HIS A 75 0.33 9.35 -5.15
CA HIS A 75 -0.65 10.39 -4.84
C HIS A 75 -1.08 11.15 -6.10
N THR A 76 -0.14 11.45 -6.99
CA THR A 76 -0.46 12.08 -8.29
C THR A 76 -1.36 11.18 -9.14
N ALA A 77 -1.03 9.89 -9.23
CA ALA A 77 -1.81 8.95 -10.03
C ALA A 77 -3.24 8.74 -9.50
N LEU A 78 -3.42 8.83 -8.17
CA LEU A 78 -4.72 8.67 -7.51
C LEU A 78 -5.49 9.98 -7.32
N GLY A 79 -4.93 11.10 -7.81
CA GLY A 79 -5.58 12.42 -7.74
C GLY A 79 -5.37 13.16 -6.42
N GLY A 80 -4.46 12.72 -5.57
CA GLY A 80 -4.04 13.42 -4.35
C GLY A 80 -3.78 12.52 -3.15
N PRO A 81 -3.29 13.11 -2.05
CA PRO A 81 -3.10 12.39 -0.80
C PRO A 81 -4.43 11.99 -0.16
N GLY A 82 -4.43 10.90 0.59
CA GLY A 82 -5.63 10.38 1.25
C GLY A 82 -5.34 9.48 2.44
N ARG A 83 -6.39 8.94 3.02
CA ARG A 83 -6.35 7.92 4.06
C ARG A 83 -6.33 6.54 3.43
N TRP A 84 -5.67 5.60 4.08
CA TRP A 84 -5.41 4.28 3.51
C TRP A 84 -5.93 3.16 4.40
N LEU A 85 -6.48 2.13 3.76
CA LEU A 85 -6.72 0.83 4.35
C LEU A 85 -5.49 -0.06 4.08
N LEU A 86 -4.93 -0.64 5.14
CA LEU A 86 -3.86 -1.64 5.08
C LEU A 86 -4.49 -3.03 5.18
N ALA A 87 -4.66 -3.67 4.04
CA ALA A 87 -5.23 -5.02 3.89
C ALA A 87 -4.20 -6.05 3.38
N VAL A 88 -2.92 -5.69 3.41
CA VAL A 88 -1.79 -6.53 2.96
C VAL A 88 -0.64 -6.44 3.96
N PRO A 89 0.20 -7.49 4.09
CA PRO A 89 1.27 -7.50 5.07
C PRO A 89 2.30 -6.39 4.82
N ALA A 90 2.68 -5.67 5.89
CA ALA A 90 3.62 -4.55 5.82
C ALA A 90 5.07 -4.97 5.51
N HIS A 91 5.40 -6.26 5.61
CA HIS A 91 6.71 -6.77 5.20
C HIS A 91 6.84 -6.93 3.66
N HIS A 92 5.77 -6.77 2.91
CA HIS A 92 5.79 -6.61 1.46
C HIS A 92 5.78 -5.13 1.07
N ILE A 93 6.40 -4.80 -0.08
CA ILE A 93 6.51 -3.39 -0.51
C ILE A 93 5.14 -2.69 -0.65
N ILE A 94 4.10 -3.40 -1.06
CA ILE A 94 2.75 -2.85 -1.20
C ILE A 94 2.23 -2.37 0.16
N GLY A 95 2.32 -3.20 1.20
CA GLY A 95 1.88 -2.84 2.54
C GLY A 95 2.80 -1.79 3.19
N MET A 96 4.11 -1.88 2.99
CA MET A 96 5.04 -0.86 3.45
C MET A 96 4.74 0.51 2.85
N GLN A 97 4.38 0.56 1.58
CA GLN A 97 3.99 1.80 0.91
C GLN A 97 2.68 2.39 1.46
N VAL A 98 1.74 1.57 1.94
CA VAL A 98 0.57 2.08 2.66
C VAL A 98 1.00 2.80 3.94
N LEU A 99 1.91 2.21 4.73
CA LEU A 99 2.43 2.85 5.95
C LEU A 99 3.16 4.16 5.64
N LEU A 100 4.01 4.16 4.61
CA LEU A 100 4.78 5.35 4.21
C LEU A 100 3.90 6.49 3.70
N ARG A 101 2.88 6.19 2.87
CA ARG A 101 1.89 7.17 2.41
C ARG A 101 1.06 7.73 3.56
N SER A 102 0.64 6.87 4.48
CA SER A 102 -0.10 7.26 5.69
C SER A 102 0.75 8.16 6.60
N LEU A 103 2.03 7.83 6.76
CA LEU A 103 2.97 8.67 7.50
C LEU A 103 3.17 10.04 6.85
N HIS A 104 3.27 10.08 5.51
CA HIS A 104 3.43 11.31 4.74
C HIS A 104 2.22 12.25 4.87
N THR A 105 1.01 11.69 4.85
CA THR A 105 -0.24 12.45 5.02
C THR A 105 -0.55 12.82 6.47
N GLY A 106 0.13 12.20 7.43
CA GLY A 106 -0.15 12.38 8.86
C GLY A 106 -1.38 11.63 9.37
N TYR A 107 -2.01 10.79 8.54
CA TYR A 107 -3.15 9.97 8.91
C TYR A 107 -2.72 8.50 9.06
N PRO A 108 -2.82 7.90 10.26
CA PRO A 108 -2.56 6.47 10.41
C PRO A 108 -3.53 5.67 9.54
N PRO A 109 -3.09 4.55 8.94
CA PRO A 109 -3.99 3.70 8.18
C PRO A 109 -4.96 2.98 9.11
N VAL A 110 -6.13 2.66 8.60
CA VAL A 110 -6.95 1.60 9.17
C VAL A 110 -6.34 0.26 8.77
N THR A 111 -6.29 -0.68 9.70
CA THR A 111 -5.67 -1.99 9.46
C THR A 111 -6.66 -3.11 9.57
N MET A 112 -6.67 -3.97 8.57
CA MET A 112 -7.39 -5.24 8.67
C MET A 112 -6.56 -6.30 9.38
N PRO A 113 -7.19 -7.19 10.19
CA PRO A 113 -6.54 -8.41 10.64
C PRO A 113 -6.28 -9.32 9.42
N ILE A 114 -5.02 -9.68 9.21
CA ILE A 114 -4.56 -10.52 8.08
C ILE A 114 -3.66 -11.67 8.52
N ASP A 115 -3.52 -11.90 9.82
CA ASP A 115 -2.65 -12.95 10.38
C ASP A 115 -3.11 -14.35 9.96
N ASP A 116 -4.43 -14.55 9.86
CA ASP A 116 -5.06 -15.78 9.35
C ASP A 116 -5.44 -15.69 7.86
N GLY A 117 -4.82 -14.77 7.12
CA GLY A 117 -5.11 -14.46 5.73
C GLY A 117 -6.21 -13.40 5.56
N PHE A 118 -6.46 -13.05 4.31
CA PHE A 118 -7.45 -12.04 3.95
C PHE A 118 -8.87 -12.57 4.21
N GLN A 119 -9.63 -11.82 5.01
CA GLN A 119 -11.02 -12.13 5.34
C GLN A 119 -11.96 -11.10 4.70
N LEU A 120 -12.66 -11.49 3.65
CA LEU A 120 -13.56 -10.59 2.90
C LEU A 120 -14.66 -10.01 3.81
N ALA A 121 -15.12 -10.77 4.81
CA ALA A 121 -16.14 -10.35 5.76
C ALA A 121 -15.73 -9.17 6.65
N ALA A 122 -14.43 -8.95 6.85
CA ALA A 122 -13.93 -7.84 7.67
C ALA A 122 -13.78 -6.53 6.88
N LEU A 123 -13.87 -6.58 5.56
CA LEU A 123 -13.63 -5.43 4.69
C LEU A 123 -14.67 -4.30 4.86
N PRO A 124 -15.99 -4.57 4.99
CA PRO A 124 -16.99 -3.52 5.21
C PRO A 124 -16.74 -2.69 6.48
N ASP A 125 -16.45 -3.35 7.60
CA ASP A 125 -16.24 -2.67 8.88
C ASP A 125 -14.96 -1.82 8.84
N ALA A 126 -13.87 -2.36 8.24
CA ALA A 126 -12.62 -1.63 8.07
C ALA A 126 -12.76 -0.41 7.14
N ILE A 127 -13.56 -0.51 6.09
CA ILE A 127 -13.84 0.64 5.21
C ILE A 127 -14.72 1.65 5.94
N THR A 128 -15.72 1.22 6.69
CA THR A 128 -16.54 2.12 7.52
C THR A 128 -15.67 2.92 8.49
N GLU A 129 -14.75 2.25 9.21
CA GLU A 129 -13.79 2.91 10.09
C GLU A 129 -12.90 3.91 9.32
N LEU A 130 -12.47 3.56 8.09
CA LEU A 130 -11.69 4.44 7.25
C LEU A 130 -12.44 5.72 6.87
N LEU A 131 -13.71 5.60 6.53
CA LEU A 131 -14.56 6.71 6.10
C LEU A 131 -14.97 7.60 7.27
N GLU A 132 -15.36 6.99 8.40
CA GLU A 132 -15.87 7.70 9.58
C GLU A 132 -14.79 8.25 10.50
N GLY A 133 -13.58 7.71 10.45
CA GLY A 133 -12.52 7.93 11.42
C GLY A 133 -12.20 9.39 11.67
N HIS A 134 -12.71 9.89 12.78
CA HIS A 134 -12.41 11.17 13.40
C HIS A 134 -11.09 11.10 14.19
N HIS A 135 -9.97 10.79 13.54
CA HIS A 135 -8.70 10.95 14.23
C HIS A 135 -8.33 12.41 14.24
N THR A 136 -8.41 13.01 15.42
CA THR A 136 -7.80 14.27 15.76
C THR A 136 -6.37 14.27 15.24
N GLN A 137 -6.07 15.14 14.27
CA GLN A 137 -4.68 15.43 13.94
C GLN A 137 -3.98 15.82 15.24
N PRO A 138 -2.73 15.37 15.48
CA PRO A 138 -1.84 16.12 16.34
C PRO A 138 -1.62 17.46 15.63
N GLN A 139 -2.35 18.49 16.05
CA GLN A 139 -2.15 19.85 15.53
C GLN A 139 -0.69 20.23 15.79
N PRO A 140 0.05 20.72 14.79
CA PRO A 140 1.23 21.51 15.06
C PRO A 140 0.74 22.75 15.82
N GLN A 141 1.13 22.86 17.10
CA GLN A 141 0.89 24.04 17.89
C GLN A 141 1.65 25.21 17.26
N SER A 142 1.01 25.96 16.41
CA SER A 142 1.34 27.34 16.03
C SER A 142 0.96 27.66 14.56
N GLN A 143 -0.33 27.80 14.30
CA GLN A 143 -0.78 28.73 13.24
C GLN A 143 -2.17 29.30 13.64
N PRO A 144 -2.42 30.59 13.52
CA PRO A 144 -3.73 31.17 13.79
C PRO A 144 -4.74 30.69 12.78
N GLN A 145 -5.87 30.18 13.25
CA GLN A 145 -7.01 29.81 12.44
C GLN A 145 -7.56 31.02 11.70
N THR A 146 -7.22 31.17 10.44
CA THR A 146 -8.02 31.99 9.52
C THR A 146 -9.21 31.14 9.08
N GLN A 147 -10.38 31.62 9.42
CA GLN A 147 -11.68 31.03 9.16
C GLN A 147 -11.90 30.82 7.66
N SER A 148 -12.59 29.70 7.32
CA SER A 148 -13.32 29.47 6.06
C SER A 148 -12.47 29.18 4.83
N GLN A 149 -11.71 28.06 4.87
CA GLN A 149 -11.46 27.30 3.65
C GLN A 149 -12.14 25.95 3.82
N SER A 150 -13.03 25.59 2.89
CA SER A 150 -13.61 24.26 2.78
C SER A 150 -12.47 23.23 2.85
N GLN A 151 -12.46 22.39 3.90
CA GLN A 151 -11.43 21.37 4.03
C GLN A 151 -11.43 20.55 2.74
N PRO A 152 -10.28 20.35 2.07
CA PRO A 152 -10.23 19.55 0.87
C PRO A 152 -10.84 18.18 1.18
N GLN A 153 -11.77 17.74 0.33
CA GLN A 153 -12.46 16.45 0.48
C GLN A 153 -11.41 15.35 0.67
N ARG A 154 -11.45 14.68 1.81
CA ARG A 154 -10.46 13.64 2.15
C ARG A 154 -10.71 12.42 1.29
N ARG A 155 -9.70 12.00 0.54
CA ARG A 155 -9.76 10.81 -0.28
C ARG A 155 -9.50 9.57 0.57
N HIS A 156 -10.11 8.45 0.17
CA HIS A 156 -10.02 7.17 0.87
C HIS A 156 -9.58 6.08 -0.11
N TYR A 157 -8.52 5.39 0.25
CA TYR A 157 -7.89 4.40 -0.62
C TYR A 157 -7.70 3.07 0.08
N ALA A 158 -7.71 2.00 -0.70
CA ALA A 158 -7.22 0.69 -0.27
C ALA A 158 -6.11 0.19 -1.19
N SER A 159 -5.18 -0.60 -0.65
CA SER A 159 -4.32 -1.44 -1.48
C SER A 159 -4.80 -2.88 -1.36
N LEU A 160 -5.33 -3.41 -2.46
CA LEU A 160 -5.77 -4.79 -2.57
C LEU A 160 -5.00 -5.49 -3.70
N VAL A 161 -4.47 -6.68 -3.42
CA VAL A 161 -3.80 -7.48 -4.45
C VAL A 161 -4.82 -8.22 -5.33
N PRO A 162 -4.48 -8.60 -6.58
CA PRO A 162 -5.40 -9.27 -7.50
C PRO A 162 -6.10 -10.48 -6.91
N ASN A 163 -5.42 -11.27 -6.07
CA ASN A 163 -6.02 -12.43 -5.41
C ASN A 163 -7.18 -12.07 -4.45
N GLN A 164 -7.09 -10.90 -3.81
CA GLN A 164 -8.16 -10.40 -2.92
C GLN A 164 -9.37 -9.93 -3.73
N LEU A 165 -9.14 -9.30 -4.89
CA LEU A 165 -10.18 -8.91 -5.84
C LEU A 165 -10.82 -10.14 -6.52
N ASP A 166 -10.02 -11.16 -6.81
CA ASP A 166 -10.54 -12.45 -7.31
C ASP A 166 -11.43 -13.13 -6.28
N THR A 167 -11.03 -13.15 -5.00
CA THR A 167 -11.88 -13.67 -3.92
C THR A 167 -13.24 -12.95 -3.88
N LEU A 168 -13.24 -11.61 -3.97
CA LEU A 168 -14.47 -10.84 -4.04
C LEU A 168 -15.31 -11.25 -5.25
N TYR A 169 -14.69 -11.36 -6.43
CA TYR A 169 -15.38 -11.75 -7.66
C TYR A 169 -15.98 -13.16 -7.56
N GLN A 170 -15.22 -14.15 -7.10
CA GLN A 170 -15.68 -15.53 -6.96
C GLN A 170 -16.83 -15.64 -5.93
N ASP A 171 -16.72 -14.94 -4.81
CA ASP A 171 -17.74 -14.96 -3.77
C ASP A 171 -19.04 -14.27 -4.22
N LEU A 172 -18.97 -13.25 -5.07
CA LEU A 172 -20.15 -12.63 -5.71
C LEU A 172 -20.91 -13.62 -6.62
N HIS A 173 -20.18 -14.57 -7.25
CA HIS A 173 -20.76 -15.60 -8.12
C HIS A 173 -21.02 -16.92 -7.38
N SER A 174 -20.83 -16.96 -6.07
CA SER A 174 -21.04 -18.16 -5.26
C SER A 174 -22.50 -18.60 -5.29
N SER A 175 -22.72 -19.92 -5.41
CA SER A 175 -24.05 -20.52 -5.23
C SER A 175 -24.55 -20.50 -3.78
N ARG A 176 -23.65 -20.24 -2.82
CA ARG A 176 -23.94 -20.15 -1.40
C ARG A 176 -24.48 -18.76 -1.04
N PRO A 177 -25.76 -18.63 -0.61
CA PRO A 177 -26.36 -17.30 -0.37
C PRO A 177 -25.63 -16.45 0.65
N ASP A 178 -25.11 -17.04 1.74
CA ASP A 178 -24.41 -16.28 2.78
C ASP A 178 -23.05 -15.76 2.30
N THR A 179 -22.31 -16.55 1.52
CA THR A 179 -21.05 -16.14 0.89
C THR A 179 -21.29 -14.96 -0.04
N ARG A 180 -22.29 -15.09 -0.93
CA ARG A 180 -22.64 -14.02 -1.86
C ARG A 180 -23.08 -12.75 -1.14
N ARG A 181 -23.91 -12.86 -0.10
CA ARG A 181 -24.34 -11.68 0.70
C ARG A 181 -23.17 -10.97 1.37
N THR A 182 -22.16 -11.71 1.84
CA THR A 182 -20.94 -11.14 2.40
C THR A 182 -20.16 -10.38 1.32
N ALA A 183 -20.02 -10.97 0.14
CA ALA A 183 -19.35 -10.34 -0.99
C ALA A 183 -20.08 -9.08 -1.50
N GLU A 184 -21.42 -9.10 -1.54
CA GLU A 184 -22.23 -7.93 -1.89
C GLU A 184 -22.01 -6.75 -0.91
N LYS A 185 -21.91 -7.03 0.39
CA LYS A 185 -21.58 -6.00 1.40
C LYS A 185 -20.18 -5.45 1.17
N ALA A 186 -19.19 -6.32 0.93
CA ALA A 186 -17.82 -5.92 0.67
C ALA A 186 -17.71 -5.08 -0.62
N LEU A 187 -18.41 -5.47 -1.70
CA LEU A 187 -18.48 -4.71 -2.93
C LEU A 187 -19.06 -3.31 -2.70
N HIS A 188 -20.18 -3.23 -1.97
CA HIS A 188 -20.82 -1.94 -1.65
C HIS A 188 -19.89 -1.03 -0.81
N ALA A 189 -19.16 -1.58 0.14
CA ALA A 189 -18.18 -0.83 0.91
C ALA A 189 -17.02 -0.34 0.03
N CYS A 190 -16.46 -1.22 -0.82
CA CYS A 190 -15.39 -0.87 -1.74
C CYS A 190 -15.78 0.23 -2.73
N ALA A 191 -17.02 0.27 -3.18
CA ALA A 191 -17.52 1.31 -4.08
C ALA A 191 -17.57 2.71 -3.45
N GLN A 192 -17.40 2.83 -2.14
CA GLN A 192 -17.31 4.12 -1.46
C GLN A 192 -15.87 4.68 -1.40
N LEU A 193 -14.88 3.90 -1.81
CA LEU A 193 -13.49 4.34 -1.88
C LEU A 193 -13.25 5.18 -3.13
N ASP A 194 -12.41 6.21 -3.02
CA ASP A 194 -11.99 7.01 -4.18
C ASP A 194 -11.17 6.18 -5.17
N ALA A 195 -10.36 5.23 -4.69
CA ALA A 195 -9.69 4.24 -5.53
C ALA A 195 -9.17 3.03 -4.73
N ILE A 196 -9.06 1.91 -5.42
CA ILE A 196 -8.37 0.70 -4.99
C ILE A 196 -7.10 0.56 -5.85
N LEU A 197 -5.93 0.67 -5.23
CA LEU A 197 -4.66 0.41 -5.90
C LEU A 197 -4.39 -1.10 -5.90
N SER A 198 -4.42 -1.72 -7.07
CA SER A 198 -4.15 -3.15 -7.23
C SER A 198 -2.83 -3.39 -7.95
N GLY A 199 -1.98 -4.25 -7.38
CA GLY A 199 -0.67 -4.56 -7.95
C GLY A 199 -0.04 -5.82 -7.34
N GLY A 200 1.19 -6.11 -7.77
CA GLY A 200 1.94 -7.30 -7.33
C GLY A 200 1.74 -8.54 -8.19
N ALA A 201 0.64 -8.59 -8.95
CA ALA A 201 0.35 -9.62 -9.95
C ALA A 201 -0.61 -9.03 -11.01
N PRO A 202 -0.78 -9.68 -12.17
CA PRO A 202 -1.80 -9.30 -13.13
C PRO A 202 -3.21 -9.51 -12.57
N LEU A 203 -4.08 -8.51 -12.70
CA LEU A 203 -5.52 -8.67 -12.49
C LEU A 203 -6.15 -9.15 -13.80
N PRO A 204 -6.87 -10.30 -13.82
CA PRO A 204 -7.57 -10.76 -15.02
C PRO A 204 -8.57 -9.72 -15.53
N GLN A 205 -8.56 -9.46 -16.84
CA GLN A 205 -9.36 -8.39 -17.44
C GLN A 205 -10.87 -8.54 -17.16
N HIS A 206 -11.40 -9.77 -17.20
CA HIS A 206 -12.84 -10.00 -16.93
C HIS A 206 -13.23 -9.68 -15.48
N ILE A 207 -12.32 -9.80 -14.52
CA ILE A 207 -12.54 -9.42 -13.11
C ILE A 207 -12.51 -7.90 -12.99
N ASP A 208 -11.52 -7.25 -13.61
CA ASP A 208 -11.40 -5.79 -13.65
C ASP A 208 -12.64 -5.14 -14.25
N ASP A 209 -13.06 -5.62 -15.44
CA ASP A 209 -14.25 -5.14 -16.15
C ASP A 209 -15.52 -5.30 -15.30
N TYR A 210 -15.70 -6.48 -14.67
CA TYR A 210 -16.85 -6.75 -13.83
C TYR A 210 -16.90 -5.84 -12.61
N LEU A 211 -15.82 -5.76 -11.85
CA LEU A 211 -15.77 -4.97 -10.61
C LEU A 211 -15.85 -3.46 -10.90
N THR A 212 -15.26 -3.01 -11.99
CA THR A 212 -15.38 -1.62 -12.45
C THR A 212 -16.81 -1.29 -12.87
N ALA A 213 -17.46 -2.17 -13.61
CA ALA A 213 -18.88 -2.03 -13.97
C ALA A 213 -19.80 -2.07 -12.74
N ALA A 214 -19.39 -2.75 -11.67
CA ALA A 214 -20.08 -2.78 -10.38
C ALA A 214 -19.78 -1.56 -9.49
N GLY A 215 -19.03 -0.57 -9.99
CA GLY A 215 -18.81 0.73 -9.34
C GLY A 215 -17.47 0.88 -8.60
N LEU A 216 -16.54 -0.05 -8.71
CA LEU A 216 -15.21 0.09 -8.13
C LEU A 216 -14.30 0.95 -9.01
N THR A 217 -13.54 1.86 -8.41
CA THR A 217 -12.45 2.56 -9.08
C THR A 217 -11.16 1.79 -8.82
N ILE A 218 -10.74 0.96 -9.77
CA ILE A 218 -9.52 0.15 -9.66
C ILE A 218 -8.42 0.82 -10.48
N VAL A 219 -7.28 1.12 -9.82
CA VAL A 219 -6.06 1.61 -10.47
C VAL A 219 -5.03 0.50 -10.44
N ARG A 220 -4.57 0.05 -11.60
CA ARG A 220 -3.59 -1.03 -11.73
C ARG A 220 -2.18 -0.49 -11.61
N GLY A 221 -1.48 -0.92 -10.57
CA GLY A 221 -0.10 -0.56 -10.33
C GLY A 221 0.87 -1.64 -10.80
N TYR A 222 1.88 -1.27 -11.59
CA TYR A 222 3.02 -2.11 -11.89
C TYR A 222 4.28 -1.56 -11.22
N GLY A 223 5.04 -2.43 -10.58
CA GLY A 223 6.27 -2.07 -9.87
C GLY A 223 6.92 -3.24 -9.17
N SER A 224 7.94 -2.94 -8.39
CA SER A 224 8.68 -3.93 -7.60
C SER A 224 9.28 -3.30 -6.34
N SER A 225 9.85 -4.15 -5.48
CA SER A 225 10.55 -3.68 -4.28
C SER A 225 11.75 -2.78 -4.63
N GLU A 226 12.45 -3.07 -5.72
CA GLU A 226 13.67 -2.38 -6.16
C GLU A 226 13.42 -0.93 -6.59
N VAL A 227 12.19 -0.63 -7.01
CA VAL A 227 11.76 0.72 -7.41
C VAL A 227 10.82 1.36 -6.39
N ALA A 228 10.81 0.85 -5.16
CA ALA A 228 9.97 1.31 -4.06
C ALA A 228 8.46 1.22 -4.34
N GLY A 229 8.01 0.25 -5.11
CA GLY A 229 6.58 0.01 -5.38
C GLY A 229 6.15 0.35 -6.80
N GLY A 230 5.01 1.05 -6.96
CA GLY A 230 4.42 1.34 -8.26
C GLY A 230 5.18 2.40 -9.05
N VAL A 231 5.45 2.12 -10.32
CA VAL A 231 6.08 3.03 -11.29
C VAL A 231 5.17 3.29 -12.49
N LEU A 232 4.26 2.37 -12.81
CA LEU A 232 3.19 2.58 -13.80
C LEU A 232 1.84 2.47 -13.11
N PHE A 233 0.89 3.28 -13.54
CA PHE A 233 -0.48 3.29 -13.07
C PHE A 233 -1.40 3.30 -14.30
N ASP A 234 -2.22 2.26 -14.46
CA ASP A 234 -3.04 2.01 -15.66
C ASP A 234 -2.25 2.14 -16.97
N GLY A 235 -1.04 1.57 -16.98
CA GLY A 235 -0.13 1.61 -18.13
C GLY A 235 0.56 2.95 -18.38
N ARG A 236 0.31 3.98 -17.54
CA ARG A 236 0.95 5.30 -17.65
C ARG A 236 2.09 5.43 -16.67
N PRO A 237 3.26 5.96 -17.08
CA PRO A 237 4.36 6.19 -16.17
C PRO A 237 4.02 7.26 -15.14
N GLY A 238 4.45 7.03 -13.90
CA GLY A 238 4.44 8.08 -12.88
C GLY A 238 5.38 9.24 -13.24
N PRO A 239 5.23 10.42 -12.61
CA PRO A 239 5.97 11.64 -12.98
C PRO A 239 7.49 11.51 -13.01
N ALA A 240 8.07 10.62 -12.20
CA ALA A 240 9.51 10.38 -12.11
C ALA A 240 9.98 9.14 -12.90
N THR A 241 9.12 8.59 -13.78
CA THR A 241 9.37 7.32 -14.48
C THR A 241 9.57 7.55 -15.98
N GLN A 242 10.66 7.01 -16.53
CA GLN A 242 10.87 6.90 -17.98
C GLN A 242 10.76 5.44 -18.41
N ILE A 243 10.03 5.20 -19.48
CA ILE A 243 9.94 3.89 -20.12
C ILE A 243 11.01 3.83 -21.21
N LEU A 244 11.96 2.93 -21.06
CA LEU A 244 12.98 2.67 -22.07
C LEU A 244 12.69 1.32 -22.73
N SER A 245 12.61 1.31 -24.06
CA SER A 245 12.55 0.07 -24.83
C SER A 245 13.96 -0.43 -25.10
N LEU A 246 14.31 -1.63 -24.63
CA LEU A 246 15.58 -2.28 -24.91
C LEU A 246 15.57 -3.08 -26.23
N ILE A 247 14.46 -3.06 -26.97
CA ILE A 247 14.34 -3.80 -28.24
C ILE A 247 15.13 -3.12 -29.38
N HIS A 248 15.56 -1.88 -29.16
CA HIS A 248 16.23 -1.07 -30.17
C HIS A 248 17.67 -0.66 -29.79
N ILE A 249 18.29 -1.40 -28.84
CA ILE A 249 19.69 -1.26 -28.45
C ILE A 249 20.50 -2.40 -29.06
#